data_1c2721ad303ce106d8de8a7590178733
#
_entry.id   1c2721ad303ce106d8de8a7590178733
#
_cell.length_a   1.000
_cell.length_b   1.000
_cell.length_c   1.000
_cell.angle_alpha   90.00
_cell.angle_beta   90.00
_cell.angle_gamma   90.00
#
_symmetry.space_group_name_H-M   'P 1'
#
loop_
_entity.id
_entity.type
_entity.pdbx_description
1 polymer ?
#
loop_
_entity_poly.entity_id
_entity_poly.type
_entity_poly.pdbx_seq_one_letter_code
_entity_poly.pdbx_strand_id
1 'polypeptide(L)'
;KGFVDFAYIGDVSDYNASKIELSTSHGYQFNNYFFVGGGVALNYYTDADLVAAPIYANFRANFINKRVTPFADVKTGYAVGDIEGAYASIGVGVRFSLKGKKALNLALMYNFQDYDTTTDYSYSYGGHYYHDSWDDTWELHGVGVRFGFEF
;
A
#
# COMPACT_ATOMS: atom_id res chain seq x y z
N LYS A 1 -16.55 -0.72 -10.58
CA LYS A 1 -15.49 0.25 -10.90
C LYS A 1 -14.13 -0.34 -10.56
N GLY A 2 -13.18 -0.21 -11.45
CA GLY A 2 -11.84 -0.74 -11.28
C GLY A 2 -10.77 0.33 -11.46
N PHE A 3 -9.63 0.11 -10.80
CA PHE A 3 -8.43 0.93 -10.91
C PHE A 3 -7.22 0.05 -11.16
N VAL A 4 -6.32 0.51 -12.01
CA VAL A 4 -4.96 -0.04 -12.12
C VAL A 4 -4.00 1.11 -11.83
N ASP A 5 -3.17 0.94 -10.82
CA ASP A 5 -2.26 1.98 -10.36
C ASP A 5 -0.81 1.50 -10.46
N PHE A 6 0.05 2.41 -10.88
CA PHE A 6 1.50 2.26 -10.85
C PHE A 6 2.09 3.34 -9.96
N ALA A 7 2.94 2.97 -9.02
CA ALA A 7 3.56 3.92 -8.10
C ALA A 7 5.06 3.66 -7.96
N TYR A 8 5.79 4.76 -7.77
CA TYR A 8 7.17 4.74 -7.32
C TYR A 8 7.25 5.40 -5.96
N ILE A 9 7.77 4.68 -4.99
CA ILE A 9 7.83 5.11 -3.60
C ILE A 9 9.29 5.15 -3.15
N GLY A 10 9.75 6.36 -2.82
CA GLY A 10 11.06 6.56 -2.20
C GLY A 10 10.98 6.35 -0.70
N ASP A 11 11.91 5.58 -0.14
CA ASP A 11 11.99 5.36 1.28
C ASP A 11 12.52 6.61 1.99
N VAL A 12 11.78 7.10 2.97
CA VAL A 12 12.18 8.20 3.87
C VAL A 12 12.65 7.69 5.24
N SER A 13 12.62 6.36 5.45
CA SER A 13 13.24 5.72 6.61
C SER A 13 14.73 5.48 6.37
N ASP A 14 15.47 5.12 7.41
CA ASP A 14 16.92 4.89 7.32
C ASP A 14 17.30 3.56 6.63
N TYR A 15 16.35 2.84 6.04
CA TYR A 15 16.52 1.47 5.53
C TYR A 15 16.70 1.37 4.01
N ASN A 16 16.62 2.46 3.25
CA ASN A 16 16.71 2.47 1.77
C ASN A 16 15.77 1.45 1.10
N ALA A 17 14.52 1.43 1.51
CA ALA A 17 13.52 0.48 0.99
C ALA A 17 12.65 1.09 -0.11
N SER A 18 13.27 1.77 -1.07
CA SER A 18 12.55 2.29 -2.24
C SER A 18 11.92 1.15 -3.03
N LYS A 19 10.69 1.35 -3.50
CA LYS A 19 9.91 0.30 -4.15
C LYS A 19 9.11 0.81 -5.34
N ILE A 20 8.80 -0.13 -6.23
CA ILE A 20 7.83 0.02 -7.31
C ILE A 20 6.59 -0.78 -6.91
N GLU A 21 5.42 -0.15 -7.00
CA GLU A 21 4.14 -0.79 -6.71
C GLU A 21 3.27 -0.82 -7.95
N LEU A 22 2.75 -2.01 -8.27
CA LEU A 22 1.70 -2.21 -9.25
C LEU A 22 0.48 -2.76 -8.53
N SER A 23 -0.66 -2.07 -8.63
CA SER A 23 -1.85 -2.47 -7.89
C SER A 23 -3.11 -2.40 -8.73
N THR A 24 -4.08 -3.21 -8.36
CA THR A 24 -5.42 -3.17 -8.92
C THR A 24 -6.45 -3.18 -7.80
N SER A 25 -7.48 -2.36 -7.95
CA SER A 25 -8.59 -2.26 -6.99
C SER A 25 -9.90 -2.39 -7.72
N HIS A 26 -10.84 -3.11 -7.12
CA HIS A 26 -12.20 -3.25 -7.62
C HIS A 26 -13.20 -3.04 -6.50
N GLY A 27 -14.32 -2.39 -6.80
CA GLY A 27 -15.33 -2.15 -5.81
C GLY A 27 -16.52 -1.37 -6.33
N TYR A 28 -17.22 -0.75 -5.40
CA TYR A 28 -18.46 -0.06 -5.64
C TYR A 28 -18.32 1.44 -5.41
N GLN A 29 -18.80 2.21 -6.36
CA GLN A 29 -18.93 3.66 -6.24
C GLN A 29 -20.37 4.00 -5.80
N PHE A 30 -20.52 4.49 -4.58
CA PHE A 30 -21.84 4.80 -4.01
C PHE A 30 -22.51 6.01 -4.69
N ASN A 31 -21.69 7.00 -5.02
CA ASN A 31 -22.09 8.23 -5.69
C ASN A 31 -20.88 8.81 -6.41
N ASN A 32 -20.95 10.04 -6.88
CA ASN A 32 -19.83 10.69 -7.55
C ASN A 32 -18.65 11.02 -6.61
N TYR A 33 -18.83 10.85 -5.28
CA TYR A 33 -17.87 11.28 -4.27
C TYR A 33 -17.17 10.13 -3.56
N PHE A 34 -17.83 8.98 -3.37
CA PHE A 34 -17.30 7.92 -2.52
C PHE A 34 -17.19 6.59 -3.25
N PHE A 35 -16.05 5.95 -3.08
CA PHE A 35 -15.74 4.61 -3.56
C PHE A 35 -15.23 3.74 -2.42
N VAL A 36 -15.71 2.50 -2.35
CA VAL A 36 -15.22 1.47 -1.42
C VAL A 36 -14.96 0.19 -2.20
N GLY A 37 -13.81 -0.38 -1.99
CA GLY A 37 -13.43 -1.62 -2.66
C GLY A 37 -12.30 -2.33 -1.99
N GLY A 38 -11.78 -3.32 -2.66
CA GLY A 38 -10.60 -4.06 -2.26
C GLY A 38 -9.67 -4.26 -3.44
N GLY A 39 -8.46 -4.62 -3.14
CA GLY A 39 -7.46 -4.84 -4.17
C GLY A 39 -6.26 -5.62 -3.68
N VAL A 40 -5.37 -5.86 -4.65
CA VAL A 40 -4.08 -6.50 -4.43
C VAL A 40 -3.00 -5.66 -5.09
N ALA A 41 -1.81 -5.70 -4.54
CA ALA A 41 -0.66 -5.03 -5.12
C ALA A 41 0.53 -5.98 -5.19
N LEU A 42 1.50 -5.61 -6.02
CA LEU A 42 2.83 -6.19 -6.02
C LEU A 42 3.83 -5.08 -5.75
N ASN A 43 4.57 -5.22 -4.67
CA ASN A 43 5.64 -4.31 -4.30
C ASN A 43 6.99 -4.97 -4.56
N TYR A 44 7.79 -4.33 -5.39
CA TYR A 44 9.16 -4.74 -5.64
C TYR A 44 10.12 -3.72 -5.01
N TYR A 45 10.89 -4.18 -4.04
CA TYR A 45 11.91 -3.36 -3.35
C TYR A 45 13.21 -3.43 -4.14
N THR A 46 13.55 -2.35 -4.83
CA THR A 46 14.66 -2.31 -5.80
C THR A 46 16.03 -2.43 -5.17
N ASP A 47 16.20 -1.97 -3.93
CA ASP A 47 17.49 -1.99 -3.23
C ASP A 47 17.78 -3.32 -2.53
N ALA A 48 16.73 -4.09 -2.21
CA ALA A 48 16.84 -5.32 -1.43
C ALA A 48 16.45 -6.59 -2.21
N ASP A 49 15.98 -6.47 -3.46
CA ASP A 49 15.44 -7.57 -4.27
C ASP A 49 14.35 -8.38 -3.54
N LEU A 50 13.47 -7.69 -2.82
CA LEU A 50 12.37 -8.29 -2.09
C LEU A 50 11.04 -8.00 -2.80
N VAL A 51 10.12 -8.95 -2.71
CA VAL A 51 8.77 -8.83 -3.26
C VAL A 51 7.75 -9.01 -2.14
N ALA A 52 6.79 -8.09 -2.07
CA ALA A 52 5.65 -8.19 -1.17
C ALA A 52 4.34 -8.07 -1.96
N ALA A 53 3.30 -8.74 -1.50
CA ALA A 53 1.98 -8.71 -2.13
C ALA A 53 0.93 -8.30 -1.10
N PRO A 54 0.65 -7.00 -0.93
CA PRO A 54 -0.42 -6.54 -0.05
C PRO A 54 -1.79 -6.86 -0.62
N ILE A 55 -2.68 -7.28 0.27
CA ILE A 55 -4.12 -7.36 0.04
C ILE A 55 -4.75 -6.28 0.91
N TYR A 56 -5.56 -5.41 0.33
CA TYR A 56 -6.03 -4.22 1.02
C TYR A 56 -7.49 -3.91 0.73
N ALA A 57 -8.12 -3.19 1.66
CA ALA A 57 -9.34 -2.43 1.42
C ALA A 57 -8.97 -1.02 0.95
N ASN A 58 -9.75 -0.50 0.01
CA ASN A 58 -9.53 0.82 -0.57
C ASN A 58 -10.77 1.68 -0.38
N PHE A 59 -10.55 2.85 0.18
CA PHE A 59 -11.57 3.89 0.31
C PHE A 59 -11.08 5.16 -0.39
N ARG A 60 -11.90 5.71 -1.27
CA ARG A 60 -11.58 6.95 -1.99
C ARG A 60 -12.71 7.95 -1.86
N ALA A 61 -12.35 9.21 -1.62
CA ALA A 61 -13.24 10.34 -1.62
C ALA A 61 -12.85 11.35 -2.71
N ASN A 62 -13.77 11.65 -3.60
CA ASN A 62 -13.67 12.72 -4.59
C ASN A 62 -14.34 13.95 -4.02
N PHE A 63 -13.67 15.09 -4.01
CA PHE A 63 -14.17 16.30 -3.34
C PHE A 63 -15.17 17.11 -4.16
N ILE A 64 -15.08 17.02 -5.48
CA ILE A 64 -15.99 17.69 -6.41
C ILE A 64 -16.37 16.75 -7.55
N ASN A 65 -17.44 17.07 -8.27
CA ASN A 65 -17.87 16.32 -9.43
C ASN A 65 -17.66 17.16 -10.70
N LYS A 66 -16.41 17.19 -11.17
CA LYS A 66 -16.00 17.93 -12.39
C LYS A 66 -15.05 17.07 -13.21
N ARG A 67 -14.65 17.59 -14.39
CA ARG A 67 -13.68 16.93 -15.26
C ARG A 67 -12.31 16.76 -14.58
N VAL A 68 -11.89 17.76 -13.82
CA VAL A 68 -10.70 17.73 -12.97
C VAL A 68 -11.17 17.69 -11.52
N THR A 69 -10.90 16.60 -10.82
CA THR A 69 -11.45 16.34 -9.48
C THR A 69 -10.29 16.04 -8.52
N PRO A 70 -10.09 16.85 -7.48
CA PRO A 70 -9.21 16.46 -6.40
C PRO A 70 -9.83 15.31 -5.62
N PHE A 71 -8.97 14.38 -5.18
CA PHE A 71 -9.40 13.22 -4.38
C PHE A 71 -8.39 12.89 -3.28
N ALA A 72 -8.87 12.15 -2.30
CA ALA A 72 -8.03 11.49 -1.30
C ALA A 72 -8.43 10.02 -1.22
N ASP A 73 -7.46 9.15 -1.00
CA ASP A 73 -7.74 7.74 -0.78
C ASP A 73 -6.91 7.15 0.37
N VAL A 74 -7.44 6.09 0.93
CA VAL A 74 -6.78 5.30 1.96
C VAL A 74 -6.85 3.83 1.55
N LYS A 75 -5.71 3.17 1.59
CA LYS A 75 -5.61 1.72 1.42
C LYS A 75 -5.06 1.13 2.71
N THR A 76 -5.68 0.10 3.21
CA THR A 76 -5.24 -0.58 4.43
C THR A 76 -5.44 -2.08 4.30
N GLY A 77 -4.49 -2.85 4.76
CA GLY A 77 -4.54 -4.30 4.65
C GLY A 77 -3.31 -4.98 5.23
N TYR A 78 -2.99 -6.11 4.64
CA TYR A 78 -1.89 -6.95 5.08
C TYR A 78 -1.05 -7.40 3.88
N ALA A 79 0.26 -7.29 4.01
CA ALA A 79 1.21 -7.74 2.99
C ALA A 79 1.72 -9.15 3.31
N VAL A 80 1.86 -9.95 2.25
CA VAL A 80 2.43 -11.29 2.29
C VAL A 80 3.60 -11.38 1.30
N GLY A 81 4.48 -12.37 1.48
CA GLY A 81 5.65 -12.58 0.66
C GLY A 81 6.94 -12.43 1.46
N ASP A 82 7.98 -11.85 0.86
CA ASP A 82 9.27 -11.63 1.51
C ASP A 82 9.18 -10.62 2.67
N ILE A 83 8.24 -9.70 2.60
CA ILE A 83 7.91 -8.76 3.66
C ILE A 83 6.45 -8.99 4.06
N GLU A 84 6.24 -9.39 5.30
CA GLU A 84 4.92 -9.62 5.88
C GLU A 84 4.63 -8.59 6.96
N GLY A 85 3.37 -8.11 7.03
CA GLY A 85 2.94 -7.19 8.05
C GLY A 85 1.81 -6.28 7.60
N ALA A 86 1.41 -5.35 8.46
CA ALA A 86 0.37 -4.40 8.16
C ALA A 86 0.79 -3.44 7.04
N TYR A 87 -0.13 -3.15 6.16
CA TYR A 87 0.04 -2.25 5.03
C TYR A 87 -0.97 -1.11 5.14
N ALA A 88 -0.51 0.11 4.96
CA ALA A 88 -1.37 1.29 4.89
C ALA A 88 -0.78 2.30 3.90
N SER A 89 -1.66 2.98 3.18
CA SER A 89 -1.27 4.04 2.25
C SER A 89 -2.33 5.13 2.25
N ILE A 90 -1.88 6.37 2.27
CA ILE A 90 -2.74 7.54 2.12
C ILE A 90 -2.27 8.29 0.89
N GLY A 91 -3.21 8.63 0.00
CA GLY A 91 -2.92 9.38 -1.22
C GLY A 91 -3.82 10.60 -1.36
N VAL A 92 -3.27 11.66 -1.92
CA VAL A 92 -4.01 12.84 -2.36
C VAL A 92 -3.61 13.17 -3.78
N GLY A 93 -4.56 13.50 -4.62
CA GLY A 93 -4.26 13.72 -6.01
C GLY A 93 -5.38 14.35 -6.80
N VAL A 94 -5.23 14.26 -8.12
CA VAL A 94 -6.16 14.81 -9.09
C VAL A 94 -6.60 13.73 -10.05
N ARG A 95 -7.89 13.70 -10.31
CA ARG A 95 -8.54 12.79 -11.24
C ARG A 95 -8.96 13.57 -12.49
N PHE A 96 -8.54 13.08 -13.65
CA PHE A 96 -8.91 13.63 -14.95
C PHE A 96 -9.91 12.71 -15.63
N SER A 97 -11.14 13.15 -15.75
CA SER A 97 -12.19 12.36 -16.44
C SER A 97 -11.94 12.32 -17.94
N LEU A 98 -11.98 11.12 -18.49
CA LEU A 98 -11.94 10.87 -19.93
C LEU A 98 -13.35 10.61 -20.45
N LYS A 99 -13.48 10.30 -21.73
CA LYS A 99 -14.77 9.91 -22.31
C LYS A 99 -15.27 8.59 -21.70
N GLY A 100 -16.56 8.55 -21.38
CA GLY A 100 -17.19 7.40 -20.74
C GLY A 100 -16.91 7.35 -19.24
N LYS A 101 -16.71 6.14 -18.72
CA LYS A 101 -16.43 5.91 -17.29
C LYS A 101 -14.93 5.87 -16.96
N LYS A 102 -14.09 6.28 -17.89
CA LYS A 102 -12.63 6.22 -17.76
C LYS A 102 -12.07 7.50 -17.16
N ALA A 103 -11.00 7.38 -16.41
CA ALA A 103 -10.26 8.53 -15.87
C ALA A 103 -8.79 8.19 -15.66
N LEU A 104 -7.96 9.22 -15.66
CA LEU A 104 -6.56 9.16 -15.25
C LEU A 104 -6.41 9.79 -13.87
N ASN A 105 -5.60 9.20 -13.03
CA ASN A 105 -5.31 9.68 -11.69
C ASN A 105 -3.82 9.95 -11.54
N LEU A 106 -3.50 11.07 -10.90
CA LEU A 106 -2.15 11.41 -10.49
C LEU A 106 -2.20 11.77 -9.01
N ALA A 107 -1.42 11.10 -8.19
CA ALA A 107 -1.44 11.30 -6.74
C ALA A 107 -0.04 11.32 -6.14
N LEU A 108 0.09 12.07 -5.06
CA LEU A 108 1.16 11.94 -4.10
C LEU A 108 0.68 11.00 -3.00
N MET A 109 1.53 10.09 -2.55
CA MET A 109 1.15 9.11 -1.57
C MET A 109 2.20 8.98 -0.46
N TYR A 110 1.72 8.68 0.72
CA TYR A 110 2.52 8.24 1.86
C TYR A 110 2.20 6.78 2.13
N ASN A 111 3.22 5.96 2.18
CA ASN A 111 3.11 4.52 2.36
C ASN A 111 3.73 4.11 3.70
N PHE A 112 3.02 3.24 4.40
CA PHE A 112 3.44 2.66 5.67
C PHE A 112 3.40 1.14 5.54
N GLN A 113 4.49 0.47 5.91
CA GLN A 113 4.60 -0.98 5.86
C GLN A 113 5.29 -1.48 7.12
N ASP A 114 4.60 -2.30 7.90
CA ASP A 114 5.21 -3.04 8.99
C ASP A 114 5.97 -4.26 8.45
N TYR A 115 7.14 -4.49 9.00
CA TYR A 115 7.95 -5.67 8.75
C TYR A 115 8.10 -6.44 10.04
N ASP A 116 7.39 -7.55 10.16
CA ASP A 116 7.43 -8.42 11.35
C ASP A 116 8.47 -9.52 11.16
N THR A 117 9.52 -9.50 11.98
CA THR A 117 10.49 -10.59 12.05
C THR A 117 10.34 -11.28 13.39
N THR A 118 9.83 -12.52 13.40
CA THR A 118 9.75 -13.35 14.59
C THR A 118 10.93 -14.31 14.61
N THR A 119 11.82 -14.16 15.55
CA THR A 119 12.94 -15.10 15.79
C THR A 119 12.70 -15.85 17.09
N ASP A 120 12.34 -17.13 16.98
CA ASP A 120 12.16 -18.01 18.13
C ASP A 120 13.46 -18.75 18.45
N TYR A 121 14.05 -18.45 19.60
CA TYR A 121 15.16 -19.23 20.16
C TYR A 121 14.70 -19.98 21.39
N SER A 122 14.74 -21.31 21.33
CA SER A 122 14.50 -22.16 22.50
C SER A 122 15.80 -22.81 22.95
N TYR A 123 16.21 -22.56 24.19
CA TYR A 123 17.34 -23.22 24.83
C TYR A 123 16.85 -24.11 25.94
N SER A 124 17.31 -25.38 25.99
CA SER A 124 17.22 -26.22 27.17
C SER A 124 18.64 -26.43 27.71
N TYR A 125 18.93 -25.87 28.88
CA TYR A 125 20.21 -26.10 29.56
C TYR A 125 19.96 -26.41 31.04
N GLY A 126 20.43 -27.55 31.52
CA GLY A 126 20.34 -27.95 32.94
C GLY A 126 18.91 -28.09 33.47
N GLY A 127 17.94 -28.47 32.66
CA GLY A 127 16.54 -28.67 33.07
C GLY A 127 15.72 -27.38 33.21
N HIS A 128 16.27 -26.24 32.82
CA HIS A 128 15.56 -24.98 32.74
C HIS A 128 15.24 -24.61 31.30
N TYR A 129 13.98 -24.24 31.03
CA TYR A 129 13.54 -23.72 29.75
C TYR A 129 13.60 -22.19 29.81
N TYR A 130 14.44 -21.61 28.98
CA TYR A 130 14.40 -20.15 28.71
C TYR A 130 13.74 -19.95 27.37
N HIS A 131 12.60 -19.28 27.37
CA HIS A 131 11.91 -18.87 26.17
C HIS A 131 12.07 -17.35 26.01
N ASP A 132 13.00 -16.93 25.14
CA ASP A 132 13.12 -15.54 24.73
C ASP A 132 12.54 -15.41 23.32
N SER A 133 11.38 -14.80 23.24
CA SER A 133 10.81 -14.34 21.97
C SER A 133 11.11 -12.86 21.78
N TRP A 134 11.84 -12.53 20.73
CA TRP A 134 12.07 -11.15 20.32
C TRP A 134 11.17 -10.84 19.14
N ASP A 135 10.17 -9.99 19.34
CA ASP A 135 9.37 -9.43 18.28
C ASP A 135 9.99 -8.08 17.88
N ASP A 136 10.76 -8.07 16.78
CA ASP A 136 11.25 -6.85 16.18
C ASP A 136 10.30 -6.44 15.06
N THR A 137 9.52 -5.39 15.29
CA THR A 137 8.69 -4.76 14.28
C THR A 137 9.46 -3.61 13.65
N TRP A 138 9.71 -3.70 12.35
CA TRP A 138 10.35 -2.65 11.58
C TRP A 138 9.27 -1.87 10.82
N GLU A 139 9.31 -0.56 10.93
CA GLU A 139 8.40 0.33 10.22
C GLU A 139 9.10 0.93 9.00
N LEU A 140 8.54 0.66 7.82
CA LEU A 140 9.01 1.23 6.56
C LEU A 140 8.07 2.36 6.15
N HIS A 141 8.61 3.55 5.97
CA HIS A 141 7.88 4.74 5.54
C HIS A 141 8.39 5.19 4.18
N GLY A 142 7.48 5.54 3.29
CA GLY A 142 7.83 6.04 1.98
C GLY A 142 6.89 7.12 1.49
N VAL A 143 7.43 8.00 0.66
CA VAL A 143 6.67 9.01 -0.08
C VAL A 143 6.86 8.75 -1.56
N GLY A 144 5.77 8.79 -2.31
CA GLY A 144 5.82 8.44 -3.71
C GLY A 144 4.81 9.18 -4.58
N VAL A 145 4.92 8.88 -5.86
CA VAL A 145 4.01 9.35 -6.91
C VAL A 145 3.29 8.13 -7.47
N ARG A 146 1.97 8.23 -7.60
CA ARG A 146 1.12 7.19 -8.15
C ARG A 146 0.43 7.68 -9.41
N PHE A 147 0.49 6.85 -10.43
CA PHE A 147 -0.21 7.01 -11.69
C PHE A 147 -1.30 5.95 -11.79
N GLY A 148 -2.54 6.35 -12.02
CA GLY A 148 -3.66 5.42 -12.05
C GLY A 148 -4.53 5.55 -13.29
N PHE A 149 -5.11 4.44 -13.69
CA PHE A 149 -6.14 4.37 -14.73
C PHE A 149 -7.40 3.76 -14.13
N GLU A 150 -8.50 4.45 -14.35
CA GLU A 150 -9.83 4.09 -13.86
C GLU A 150 -10.72 3.66 -15.01
N PHE A 151 -11.40 2.55 -14.84
CA PHE A 151 -12.29 1.99 -15.85
C PHE A 151 -13.60 1.45 -15.26
#